data_97cefe804c3695b996e7dd181829eb55
#
_entry.id   97cefe804c3695b996e7dd181829eb55
#
_cell.length_a   1.000
_cell.length_b   1.000
_cell.length_c   1.000
_cell.angle_alpha   90.00
_cell.angle_beta   90.00
_cell.angle_gamma   90.00
#
_symmetry.space_group_name_H-M   'P 1'
#
loop_
_entity.id
_entity.type
_entity.pdbx_description
1 polymer ?
#
loop_
_entity_poly.entity_id
_entity_poly.type
_entity_poly.pdbx_seq_one_letter_code
_entity_poly.pdbx_strand_id
1 'polypeptide(L)'
;MIALNSTYDPLLALISISVAILSSFVALATVPRIHCTSNTQWDSLWSFVFGTSMGTGIWSIHFIGMMAFELSIPVYYDITLTIASLLLAIIVCTIAVLPLRKGGKTTVVKTIYVGSIVGIGIAGMHYMGMAAMRMNASMFYSTAIILLSIAIAMVAASAAL
;
A
#
# COMPACT_ATOMS: atom_id res chain seq x y z
N MET A 1 15.83 1.13 -30.07
CA MET A 1 15.13 1.49 -28.82
C MET A 1 15.59 2.88 -28.42
N ILE A 2 14.71 3.85 -28.39
CA ILE A 2 15.05 5.20 -27.91
C ILE A 2 14.88 5.14 -26.39
N ALA A 3 15.98 5.38 -25.66
CA ALA A 3 15.90 5.49 -24.20
C ALA A 3 15.13 6.79 -23.87
N LEU A 4 14.03 6.70 -23.15
CA LEU A 4 13.29 7.85 -22.67
C LEU A 4 14.08 8.49 -21.51
N ASN A 5 14.37 9.79 -21.63
CA ASN A 5 14.92 10.55 -20.52
C ASN A 5 13.84 10.68 -19.45
N SER A 6 14.18 10.33 -18.22
CA SER A 6 13.33 10.47 -17.06
C SER A 6 13.97 11.38 -16.04
N THR A 7 13.17 12.24 -15.43
CA THR A 7 13.56 13.09 -14.31
C THR A 7 12.65 12.81 -13.11
N TYR A 8 13.12 13.15 -11.92
CA TYR A 8 12.33 13.02 -10.69
C TYR A 8 12.04 14.41 -10.13
N ASP A 9 10.77 14.67 -9.82
CA ASP A 9 10.38 15.85 -9.05
C ASP A 9 10.62 15.60 -7.57
N PRO A 10 11.63 16.26 -6.95
CA PRO A 10 11.94 16.04 -5.54
C PRO A 10 10.85 16.56 -4.60
N LEU A 11 10.03 17.53 -5.01
CA LEU A 11 8.95 18.07 -4.20
C LEU A 11 7.82 17.03 -4.07
N LEU A 12 7.39 16.42 -5.17
CA LEU A 12 6.40 15.35 -5.14
C LEU A 12 6.90 14.14 -4.36
N ALA A 13 8.18 13.79 -4.49
CA ALA A 13 8.78 12.71 -3.71
C ALA A 13 8.74 13.01 -2.19
N LEU A 14 9.07 14.22 -1.77
CA LEU A 14 8.98 14.65 -0.36
C LEU A 14 7.53 14.64 0.14
N ILE A 15 6.58 15.09 -0.68
CA ILE A 15 5.14 15.04 -0.33
C ILE A 15 4.70 13.59 -0.10
N SER A 16 5.07 12.66 -1.00
CA SER A 16 4.70 11.26 -0.86
C SER A 16 5.22 10.63 0.45
N ILE A 17 6.46 10.90 0.80
CA ILE A 17 7.08 10.44 2.03
C ILE A 17 6.38 11.07 3.25
N SER A 18 6.10 12.37 3.22
CA SER A 18 5.43 13.07 4.32
C SER A 18 4.04 12.52 4.58
N VAL A 19 3.24 12.28 3.52
CA VAL A 19 1.92 11.67 3.63
C VAL A 19 2.01 10.26 4.22
N ALA A 20 2.98 9.45 3.76
CA ALA A 20 3.18 8.09 4.28
C ALA A 20 3.54 8.11 5.78
N ILE A 21 4.43 9.01 6.23
CA ILE A 21 4.80 9.16 7.63
C ILE A 21 3.58 9.55 8.48
N LEU A 22 2.82 10.56 8.05
CA LEU A 22 1.62 11.02 8.78
C LEU A 22 0.56 9.91 8.85
N SER A 23 0.30 9.24 7.75
CA SER A 23 -0.66 8.13 7.68
C SER A 23 -0.25 6.97 8.59
N SER A 24 1.04 6.61 8.60
CA SER A 24 1.59 5.58 9.48
C SER A 24 1.47 5.98 10.95
N PHE A 25 1.76 7.23 11.28
CA PHE A 25 1.60 7.74 12.65
C PHE A 25 0.15 7.65 13.12
N VAL A 26 -0.82 8.08 12.28
CA VAL A 26 -2.25 7.97 12.60
C VAL A 26 -2.66 6.50 12.75
N ALA A 27 -2.22 5.62 11.86
CA ALA A 27 -2.51 4.19 11.93
C ALA A 27 -2.00 3.60 13.25
N LEU A 28 -0.73 3.84 13.62
CA LEU A 28 -0.16 3.35 14.86
C LEU A 28 -0.86 3.90 16.11
N ALA A 29 -1.31 5.17 16.08
CA ALA A 29 -2.07 5.78 17.18
C ALA A 29 -3.45 5.12 17.40
N THR A 30 -3.99 4.41 16.40
CA THR A 30 -5.24 3.67 16.55
C THR A 30 -5.08 2.27 17.15
N VAL A 31 -3.87 1.68 17.10
CA VAL A 31 -3.61 0.30 17.57
C VAL A 31 -4.02 0.09 19.05
N PRO A 32 -3.65 0.95 20.02
CA PRO A 32 -4.09 0.78 21.41
C PRO A 32 -5.61 0.80 21.56
N ARG A 33 -6.31 1.58 20.74
CA ARG A 33 -7.77 1.71 20.78
C ARG A 33 -8.47 0.44 20.31
N ILE A 34 -7.87 -0.26 19.34
CA ILE A 34 -8.37 -1.57 18.86
C ILE A 34 -8.28 -2.63 19.95
N HIS A 35 -7.26 -2.55 20.84
CA HIS A 35 -7.06 -3.54 21.91
C HIS A 35 -7.81 -3.25 23.21
N CYS A 36 -8.15 -1.98 23.46
CA CYS A 36 -8.73 -1.54 24.74
C CYS A 36 -10.26 -1.58 24.78
N THR A 37 -10.94 -1.80 23.66
CA THR A 37 -12.39 -1.72 23.57
C THR A 37 -13.02 -3.11 23.71
N SER A 38 -13.96 -3.26 24.63
CA SER A 38 -14.75 -4.49 24.80
C SER A 38 -15.99 -4.55 23.88
N ASN A 39 -16.26 -3.48 23.12
CA ASN A 39 -17.42 -3.35 22.24
C ASN A 39 -17.03 -3.59 20.78
N THR A 40 -17.64 -4.62 20.19
CA THR A 40 -17.37 -5.06 18.79
C THR A 40 -17.58 -3.96 17.74
N GLN A 41 -18.50 -3.02 17.96
CA GLN A 41 -18.75 -1.93 17.02
C GLN A 41 -17.59 -0.94 16.99
N TRP A 42 -17.08 -0.54 18.15
CA TRP A 42 -15.93 0.36 18.26
C TRP A 42 -14.65 -0.29 17.74
N ASP A 43 -14.47 -1.58 17.99
CA ASP A 43 -13.35 -2.34 17.40
C ASP A 43 -13.37 -2.32 15.89
N SER A 44 -14.54 -2.47 15.29
CA SER A 44 -14.70 -2.43 13.83
C SER A 44 -14.41 -1.04 13.27
N LEU A 45 -14.88 0.01 13.95
CA LEU A 45 -14.62 1.39 13.57
C LEU A 45 -13.11 1.70 13.60
N TRP A 46 -12.42 1.36 14.71
CA TRP A 46 -10.98 1.61 14.83
C TRP A 46 -10.16 0.79 13.84
N SER A 47 -10.59 -0.44 13.53
CA SER A 47 -9.95 -1.24 12.47
C SER A 47 -10.13 -0.61 11.09
N PHE A 48 -11.28 -0.03 10.81
CA PHE A 48 -11.52 0.71 9.57
C PHE A 48 -10.70 2.00 9.51
N VAL A 49 -10.60 2.75 10.60
CA VAL A 49 -9.75 3.95 10.69
C VAL A 49 -8.28 3.58 10.47
N PHE A 50 -7.80 2.49 11.09
CA PHE A 50 -6.46 1.95 10.85
C PHE A 50 -6.24 1.63 9.37
N GLY A 51 -7.14 0.82 8.79
CA GLY A 51 -7.04 0.38 7.40
C GLY A 51 -7.09 1.53 6.41
N THR A 52 -7.96 2.50 6.64
CA THR A 52 -8.06 3.71 5.81
C THR A 52 -6.79 4.53 5.88
N SER A 53 -6.27 4.78 7.08
CA SER A 53 -5.05 5.55 7.27
C SER A 53 -3.85 4.85 6.64
N MET A 54 -3.62 3.59 6.98
CA MET A 54 -2.48 2.81 6.48
C MET A 54 -2.57 2.58 4.97
N GLY A 55 -3.74 2.17 4.47
CA GLY A 55 -3.97 1.93 3.05
C GLY A 55 -3.80 3.18 2.20
N THR A 56 -4.30 4.32 2.66
CA THR A 56 -4.10 5.62 1.98
C THR A 56 -2.62 6.01 1.98
N GLY A 57 -1.90 5.80 3.08
CA GLY A 57 -0.47 6.06 3.15
C GLY A 57 0.34 5.25 2.14
N ILE A 58 0.10 3.94 2.10
CA ILE A 58 0.76 3.02 1.15
C ILE A 58 0.42 3.39 -0.31
N TRP A 59 -0.84 3.68 -0.58
CA TRP A 59 -1.28 4.10 -1.90
C TRP A 59 -0.67 5.44 -2.32
N SER A 60 -0.61 6.42 -1.40
CA SER A 60 -0.05 7.74 -1.67
C SER A 60 1.43 7.70 -2.02
N ILE A 61 2.24 6.90 -1.30
CA ILE A 61 3.67 6.80 -1.61
C ILE A 61 3.88 6.18 -3.00
N HIS A 62 3.03 5.23 -3.40
CA HIS A 62 3.08 4.65 -4.72
C HIS A 62 2.62 5.64 -5.80
N PHE A 63 1.42 6.21 -5.67
CA PHE A 63 0.81 7.05 -6.71
C PHE A 63 1.50 8.40 -6.86
N ILE A 64 1.77 9.09 -5.77
CA ILE A 64 2.50 10.37 -5.81
C ILE A 64 3.95 10.11 -6.26
N GLY A 65 4.54 8.96 -5.85
CA GLY A 65 5.85 8.53 -6.34
C GLY A 65 5.88 8.27 -7.85
N MET A 66 4.82 7.69 -8.42
CA MET A 66 4.68 7.57 -9.88
C MET A 66 4.51 8.93 -10.57
N MET A 67 3.77 9.86 -9.96
CA MET A 67 3.61 11.22 -10.49
C MET A 67 4.92 12.03 -10.42
N ALA A 68 5.77 11.74 -9.42
CA ALA A 68 7.09 12.34 -9.30
C ALA A 68 8.07 11.89 -10.41
N PHE A 69 7.76 10.77 -11.06
CA PHE A 69 8.55 10.23 -12.16
C PHE A 69 8.07 10.83 -13.49
N GLU A 70 8.75 11.87 -13.95
CA GLU A 70 8.43 12.55 -15.18
C GLU A 70 9.06 11.83 -16.38
N LEU A 71 8.22 11.46 -17.34
CA LEU A 71 8.61 10.92 -18.63
C LEU A 71 8.47 11.99 -19.71
N SER A 72 9.33 11.93 -20.74
CA SER A 72 9.27 12.84 -21.91
C SER A 72 8.01 12.65 -22.78
N ILE A 73 7.05 11.83 -22.35
CA ILE A 73 5.77 11.54 -23.01
C ILE A 73 4.62 11.82 -22.06
N PRO A 74 3.45 12.26 -22.57
CA PRO A 74 2.28 12.48 -21.73
C PRO A 74 1.79 11.15 -21.13
N VAL A 75 1.57 11.16 -19.82
CA VAL A 75 1.04 10.03 -19.05
C VAL A 75 -0.31 10.44 -18.48
N TYR A 76 -1.31 9.60 -18.68
CA TYR A 76 -2.64 9.75 -18.13
C TYR A 76 -2.94 8.58 -17.18
N TYR A 77 -3.84 8.78 -16.22
CA TYR A 77 -4.23 7.74 -15.29
C TYR A 77 -5.73 7.44 -15.43
N ASP A 78 -6.04 6.16 -15.55
CA ASP A 78 -7.43 5.69 -15.53
C ASP A 78 -8.00 5.83 -14.11
N ILE A 79 -8.99 6.71 -13.96
CA ILE A 79 -9.57 7.07 -12.66
C ILE A 79 -10.19 5.84 -11.98
N THR A 80 -10.84 4.95 -12.75
CA THR A 80 -11.50 3.77 -12.21
C THR A 80 -10.49 2.81 -11.57
N LEU A 81 -9.40 2.51 -12.27
CA LEU A 81 -8.33 1.65 -11.76
C LEU A 81 -7.58 2.32 -10.60
N THR A 82 -7.41 3.63 -10.65
CA THR A 82 -6.78 4.41 -9.58
C THR A 82 -7.59 4.32 -8.28
N ILE A 83 -8.91 4.53 -8.34
CA ILE A 83 -9.79 4.41 -7.18
C ILE A 83 -9.86 2.95 -6.71
N ALA A 84 -9.95 1.99 -7.62
CA ALA A 84 -9.97 0.57 -7.27
C ALA A 84 -8.70 0.15 -6.55
N SER A 85 -7.52 0.64 -6.95
CA SER A 85 -6.24 0.36 -6.26
C SER A 85 -6.20 0.94 -4.84
N LEU A 86 -6.75 2.15 -4.63
CA LEU A 86 -6.89 2.73 -3.30
C LEU A 86 -7.81 1.90 -2.40
N LEU A 87 -8.98 1.52 -2.92
CA LEU A 87 -9.94 0.70 -2.17
C LEU A 87 -9.33 -0.66 -1.80
N LEU A 88 -8.60 -1.29 -2.72
CA LEU A 88 -7.88 -2.54 -2.44
C LEU A 88 -6.90 -2.37 -1.28
N ALA A 89 -6.09 -1.31 -1.27
CA ALA A 89 -5.15 -1.05 -0.19
C ALA A 89 -5.87 -0.87 1.17
N ILE A 90 -6.95 -0.10 1.21
CA ILE A 90 -7.76 0.12 2.42
C ILE A 90 -8.37 -1.20 2.93
N ILE A 91 -8.99 -1.98 2.04
CA ILE A 91 -9.63 -3.26 2.39
C ILE A 91 -8.60 -4.22 2.96
N VAL A 92 -7.46 -4.39 2.29
CA VAL A 92 -6.41 -5.32 2.73
C VAL A 92 -5.85 -4.91 4.09
N CYS A 93 -5.53 -3.62 4.29
CA CYS A 93 -5.05 -3.13 5.59
C CYS A 93 -6.10 -3.29 6.70
N THR A 94 -7.38 -3.08 6.39
CA THR A 94 -8.47 -3.28 7.35
C THR A 94 -8.60 -4.76 7.74
N ILE A 95 -8.56 -5.67 6.77
CA ILE A 95 -8.64 -7.13 7.01
C ILE A 95 -7.41 -7.61 7.78
N ALA A 96 -6.24 -7.11 7.48
CA ALA A 96 -4.99 -7.52 8.09
C ALA A 96 -4.92 -7.24 9.59
N VAL A 97 -5.58 -6.21 10.07
CA VAL A 97 -5.59 -5.89 11.51
C VAL A 97 -6.58 -6.74 12.31
N LEU A 98 -7.58 -7.36 11.67
CA LEU A 98 -8.62 -8.14 12.36
C LEU A 98 -8.07 -9.32 13.20
N PRO A 99 -7.12 -10.14 12.70
CA PRO A 99 -6.54 -11.21 13.51
C PRO A 99 -5.75 -10.69 14.72
N LEU A 100 -5.28 -9.44 14.69
CA LEU A 100 -4.49 -8.83 15.75
C LEU A 100 -5.36 -8.25 16.88
N ARG A 101 -6.68 -8.09 16.66
CA ARG A 101 -7.64 -7.51 17.62
C ARG A 101 -7.79 -8.29 18.92
N LYS A 102 -7.70 -9.60 18.87
CA LYS A 102 -7.85 -10.45 20.07
C LYS A 102 -6.51 -10.56 20.78
N GLY A 103 -6.21 -9.73 21.75
CA GLY A 103 -4.99 -9.58 22.53
C GLY A 103 -4.27 -10.86 23.02
N GLY A 104 -4.07 -11.81 22.14
CA GLY A 104 -3.28 -13.02 22.37
C GLY A 104 -1.84 -12.82 21.91
N LYS A 105 -0.93 -13.66 22.40
CA LYS A 105 0.46 -13.65 21.95
C LYS A 105 0.51 -13.77 20.44
N THR A 106 1.16 -12.81 19.79
CA THR A 106 1.42 -12.86 18.35
C THR A 106 2.39 -14.00 18.08
N THR A 107 1.94 -15.01 17.37
CA THR A 107 2.77 -16.16 16.99
C THR A 107 3.44 -15.86 15.67
N VAL A 108 4.67 -16.32 15.48
CA VAL A 108 5.43 -16.15 14.21
C VAL A 108 4.59 -16.57 13.01
N VAL A 109 3.86 -17.68 13.11
CA VAL A 109 2.97 -18.16 12.03
C VAL A 109 1.88 -17.13 11.70
N LYS A 110 1.29 -16.50 12.72
CA LYS A 110 0.26 -15.46 12.56
C LYS A 110 0.84 -14.21 11.89
N THR A 111 2.04 -13.79 12.29
CA THR A 111 2.77 -12.67 11.67
C THR A 111 3.04 -12.94 10.19
N ILE A 112 3.57 -14.12 9.85
CA ILE A 112 3.84 -14.49 8.47
C ILE A 112 2.54 -14.53 7.65
N TYR A 113 1.46 -15.10 8.20
CA TYR A 113 0.17 -15.16 7.51
C TYR A 113 -0.40 -13.77 7.21
N VAL A 114 -0.44 -12.89 8.23
CA VAL A 114 -0.94 -11.52 8.07
C VAL A 114 -0.04 -10.71 7.14
N GLY A 115 1.28 -10.81 7.32
CA GLY A 115 2.26 -10.15 6.46
C GLY A 115 2.16 -10.59 5.00
N SER A 116 1.89 -11.88 4.75
CA SER A 116 1.67 -12.40 3.40
C SER A 116 0.42 -11.78 2.76
N ILE A 117 -0.69 -11.68 3.49
CA ILE A 117 -1.92 -11.02 3.00
C ILE A 117 -1.64 -9.56 2.65
N VAL A 118 -0.98 -8.84 3.54
CA VAL A 118 -0.62 -7.42 3.30
C VAL A 118 0.32 -7.29 2.12
N GLY A 119 1.36 -8.12 2.04
CA GLY A 119 2.32 -8.08 0.95
C GLY A 119 1.70 -8.35 -0.42
N ILE A 120 0.82 -9.36 -0.52
CA ILE A 120 0.05 -9.64 -1.74
C ILE A 120 -0.88 -8.46 -2.08
N GLY A 121 -1.52 -7.88 -1.08
CA GLY A 121 -2.39 -6.72 -1.27
C GLY A 121 -1.64 -5.48 -1.76
N ILE A 122 -0.46 -5.20 -1.21
CA ILE A 122 0.43 -4.12 -1.67
C ILE A 122 0.86 -4.36 -3.12
N ALA A 123 1.27 -5.59 -3.45
CA ALA A 123 1.62 -5.95 -4.81
C ALA A 123 0.43 -5.79 -5.77
N GLY A 124 -0.76 -6.25 -5.37
CA GLY A 124 -1.99 -6.08 -6.15
C GLY A 124 -2.33 -4.61 -6.40
N MET A 125 -2.25 -3.77 -5.38
CA MET A 125 -2.42 -2.31 -5.49
C MET A 125 -1.39 -1.71 -6.44
N HIS A 126 -0.12 -2.09 -6.30
CA HIS A 126 0.97 -1.61 -7.15
C HIS A 126 0.73 -1.95 -8.63
N TYR A 127 0.48 -3.21 -8.96
CA TYR A 127 0.25 -3.61 -10.36
C TYR A 127 -1.05 -3.07 -10.93
N MET A 128 -2.08 -2.89 -10.10
CA MET A 128 -3.31 -2.19 -10.52
C MET A 128 -3.03 -0.70 -10.81
N GLY A 129 -2.21 -0.04 -9.99
CA GLY A 129 -1.76 1.33 -10.21
C GLY A 129 -0.93 1.46 -11.50
N MET A 130 -0.03 0.51 -11.76
CA MET A 130 0.72 0.47 -13.02
C MET A 130 -0.19 0.24 -14.23
N ALA A 131 -1.23 -0.61 -14.09
CA ALA A 131 -2.22 -0.83 -15.15
C ALA A 131 -3.12 0.37 -15.39
N ALA A 132 -3.28 1.26 -14.41
CA ALA A 132 -4.01 2.52 -14.55
C ALA A 132 -3.27 3.52 -15.43
N MET A 133 -1.95 3.37 -15.60
CA MET A 133 -1.13 4.27 -16.40
C MET A 133 -1.39 4.06 -17.89
N ARG A 134 -1.81 5.12 -18.56
CA ARG A 134 -2.08 5.17 -20.01
C ARG A 134 -1.02 6.02 -20.68
N MET A 135 -0.15 5.40 -21.48
CA MET A 135 0.88 6.07 -22.25
C MET A 135 1.06 5.40 -23.60
N ASN A 136 1.58 6.14 -24.59
CA ASN A 136 1.90 5.61 -25.90
C ASN A 136 3.28 4.90 -25.92
N ALA A 137 3.50 4.03 -24.91
CA ALA A 137 4.69 3.19 -24.80
C ALA A 137 4.31 1.82 -24.23
N SER A 138 4.99 0.78 -24.68
CA SER A 138 4.80 -0.58 -24.17
C SER A 138 5.69 -0.80 -22.97
N MET A 139 5.09 -1.15 -21.82
CA MET A 139 5.82 -1.62 -20.65
C MET A 139 6.03 -3.12 -20.72
N PHE A 140 7.28 -3.55 -20.64
CA PHE A 140 7.64 -4.96 -20.60
C PHE A 140 7.97 -5.35 -19.15
N TYR A 141 7.23 -6.29 -18.62
CA TYR A 141 7.45 -6.83 -17.28
C TYR A 141 8.12 -8.19 -17.36
N SER A 142 9.24 -8.36 -16.67
CA SER A 142 9.81 -9.68 -16.45
C SER A 142 9.03 -10.41 -15.36
N THR A 143 8.52 -11.60 -15.64
CA THR A 143 7.80 -12.43 -14.66
C THR A 143 8.66 -12.71 -13.42
N ALA A 144 9.97 -12.90 -13.59
CA ALA A 144 10.89 -13.11 -12.47
C ALA A 144 10.95 -11.89 -11.54
N ILE A 145 10.96 -10.66 -12.09
CA ILE A 145 10.98 -9.43 -11.30
C ILE A 145 9.64 -9.24 -10.59
N ILE A 146 8.51 -9.58 -11.22
CA ILE A 146 7.19 -9.54 -10.59
C ILE A 146 7.15 -10.46 -9.37
N LEU A 147 7.55 -11.73 -9.52
CA LEU A 147 7.56 -12.70 -8.43
C LEU A 147 8.49 -12.27 -7.30
N LEU A 148 9.66 -11.73 -7.64
CA LEU A 148 10.62 -11.22 -6.66
C LEU A 148 10.03 -10.02 -5.88
N SER A 149 9.37 -9.09 -6.56
CA SER A 149 8.76 -7.92 -5.89
C SER A 149 7.64 -8.32 -4.94
N ILE A 150 6.82 -9.32 -5.29
CA ILE A 150 5.79 -9.88 -4.42
C ILE A 150 6.43 -10.54 -3.20
N ALA A 151 7.48 -11.34 -3.39
CA ALA A 151 8.19 -11.99 -2.28
C ALA A 151 8.80 -10.96 -1.31
N ILE A 152 9.44 -9.91 -1.84
CA ILE A 152 9.99 -8.81 -1.03
C ILE A 152 8.87 -8.09 -0.26
N ALA A 153 7.73 -7.81 -0.90
CA ALA A 153 6.60 -7.16 -0.24
C ALA A 153 6.05 -8.01 0.92
N MET A 154 5.94 -9.34 0.74
CA MET A 154 5.50 -10.26 1.80
C MET A 154 6.48 -10.31 2.96
N VAL A 155 7.79 -10.39 2.68
CA VAL A 155 8.83 -10.40 3.72
C VAL A 155 8.85 -9.07 4.47
N ALA A 156 8.84 -7.95 3.78
CA ALA A 156 8.84 -6.63 4.39
C ALA A 156 7.59 -6.39 5.25
N ALA A 157 6.40 -6.76 4.74
CA ALA A 157 5.16 -6.67 5.51
C ALA A 157 5.16 -7.57 6.75
N SER A 158 5.74 -8.78 6.66
CA SER A 158 5.88 -9.68 7.80
C SER A 158 6.88 -9.16 8.85
N ALA A 159 7.94 -8.49 8.42
CA ALA A 159 8.95 -7.92 9.31
C ALA A 159 8.45 -6.63 10.03
N ALA A 160 7.45 -5.96 9.45
CA ALA A 160 6.84 -4.75 10.02
C ALA A 160 5.76 -5.02 11.07
N LEU A 161 5.32 -6.29 11.23
CA LEU A 161 4.29 -6.75 12.17
C LEU A 161 4.89 -7.39 13.43
#